data_b8fcc21245e62a83b8311ffd0f39b7ed
#
_entry.id   b8fcc21245e62a83b8311ffd0f39b7ed
#
_cell.length_a   1.000
_cell.length_b   1.000
_cell.length_c   1.000
_cell.angle_alpha   90.00
_cell.angle_beta   90.00
_cell.angle_gamma   90.00
#
_symmetry.space_group_name_H-M   'P 1'
#
loop_
_entity.id
_entity.type
_entity.pdbx_description
1 polymer ?
#
loop_
_entity_poly.entity_id
_entity_poly.type
_entity_poly.pdbx_seq_one_letter_code
_entity_poly.pdbx_strand_id
1 'polypeptide(L)'
;MKEKAEECTGFKALYLAALDSNVSLITGVPGYPINSLMKLFLDKTTEEGVVESRTVISRAGHSDKMCSSAYSARWLTNEKVAFEIALGASISGKRALVIVKHVGMNILSDPLITSVTHTIGAGLVIIVGDDPGAKGSQNEQDSRWYGRIAEIVVFDPADPDAAYRALRRAYELSEETRTPVILRVTQSFGKSEGKIKRLPRSSSLHPEFDRSIWKSRMRVKHRLFHSIVYPLLEAEAENTDLNRTILRTEKETEYSLGSRRIGIISSGFTSSIVKKILKKRDIYCEISHLSLNLVNPLPIRKIGTFLRNNQILLVAEESEPFIEEQIRIAGRVCGKKTGHLPYGQVMPQYIEFALEHIDEEEVSKSIDTPFSKLSTEGKVTICDNCPYLPLYHFLSTINVWIAGDMGCSVRSAPEPLAAVDVSFALGSAISVACGFKKKGIAVIGDFALAHSGILGLLNAVTFGCDMLVLVLQNDVAAMTGGQEAPDIRKVVETITPDVSVFNIDEGKMVEKIETEKEIGYKIKEQILNPALSELIQTKLALPGISVIYLKGKCRKYLL
;
A
#
# COMPACT_ATOMS: atom_id res chain seq x y z
N MET A 1 15.94 -5.04 36.79
CA MET A 1 16.12 -3.81 36.02
C MET A 1 14.72 -3.25 35.74
N LYS A 2 14.42 -1.99 36.06
CA LYS A 2 13.14 -1.36 35.65
C LYS A 2 13.17 -1.21 34.13
N GLU A 3 12.31 -1.94 33.43
CA GLU A 3 12.12 -1.83 31.99
C GLU A 3 11.69 -0.41 31.65
N LYS A 4 12.56 0.31 30.96
CA LYS A 4 12.33 1.72 30.61
C LYS A 4 11.38 1.76 29.41
N ALA A 5 10.25 2.45 29.55
CA ALA A 5 9.36 2.70 28.42
C ALA A 5 10.10 3.59 27.39
N GLU A 6 10.07 3.18 26.12
CA GLU A 6 10.69 3.89 25.00
C GLU A 6 9.61 4.69 24.24
N GLU A 7 9.84 6.00 24.05
CA GLU A 7 8.98 6.84 23.20
C GLU A 7 9.32 6.61 21.73
N CYS A 8 8.34 6.34 20.90
CA CYS A 8 8.55 6.10 19.49
C CYS A 8 7.30 6.37 18.64
N THR A 9 7.51 6.48 17.32
CA THR A 9 6.41 6.55 16.35
C THR A 9 5.86 5.16 16.03
N GLY A 10 4.66 5.09 15.42
CA GLY A 10 4.06 3.83 15.00
C GLY A 10 4.96 2.99 14.09
N PHE A 11 5.63 3.61 13.11
CA PHE A 11 6.58 2.89 12.25
C PHE A 11 7.83 2.45 12.99
N LYS A 12 8.35 3.27 13.92
CA LYS A 12 9.48 2.86 14.74
C LYS A 12 9.14 1.70 15.66
N ALA A 13 7.92 1.65 16.20
CA ALA A 13 7.43 0.53 17.00
C ALA A 13 7.42 -0.79 16.21
N LEU A 14 6.96 -0.77 14.95
CA LEU A 14 6.98 -1.93 14.05
C LEU A 14 8.41 -2.36 13.70
N TYR A 15 9.31 -1.41 13.45
CA TYR A 15 10.73 -1.69 13.24
C TYR A 15 11.34 -2.43 14.44
N LEU A 16 11.13 -1.91 15.66
CA LEU A 16 11.63 -2.52 16.89
C LEU A 16 11.02 -3.91 17.13
N ALA A 17 9.72 -4.06 16.89
CA ALA A 17 9.03 -5.35 16.99
C ALA A 17 9.60 -6.40 16.02
N ALA A 18 9.92 -6.01 14.78
CA ALA A 18 10.56 -6.90 13.81
C ALA A 18 11.95 -7.38 14.27
N LEU A 19 12.77 -6.46 14.82
CA LEU A 19 14.07 -6.80 15.41
C LEU A 19 13.93 -7.77 16.58
N ASP A 20 12.99 -7.49 17.50
CA ASP A 20 12.74 -8.31 18.68
C ASP A 20 12.04 -9.64 18.34
N SER A 21 11.50 -9.77 17.14
CA SER A 21 10.93 -11.01 16.58
C SER A 21 11.95 -11.82 15.76
N ASN A 22 13.23 -11.43 15.71
CA ASN A 22 14.27 -12.10 14.92
C ASN A 22 13.91 -12.27 13.45
N VAL A 23 13.34 -11.24 12.82
CA VAL A 23 13.05 -11.25 11.38
C VAL A 23 14.36 -11.25 10.60
N SER A 24 14.52 -12.20 9.68
CA SER A 24 15.77 -12.40 8.94
C SER A 24 15.74 -11.83 7.53
N LEU A 25 14.55 -11.71 6.92
CA LEU A 25 14.37 -11.17 5.57
C LEU A 25 13.26 -10.14 5.54
N ILE A 26 13.56 -8.98 4.99
CA ILE A 26 12.57 -7.93 4.73
C ILE A 26 12.56 -7.63 3.23
N THR A 27 11.44 -7.81 2.59
CA THR A 27 11.22 -7.49 1.17
C THR A 27 10.10 -6.46 1.04
N GLY A 28 10.08 -5.71 -0.04
CA GLY A 28 9.00 -4.77 -0.30
C GLY A 28 9.09 -4.15 -1.68
N VAL A 29 8.03 -3.45 -2.07
CA VAL A 29 7.99 -2.65 -3.29
C VAL A 29 7.67 -1.20 -2.90
N PRO A 30 8.37 -0.22 -3.49
CA PRO A 30 8.21 1.18 -3.10
C PRO A 30 6.79 1.69 -3.28
N GLY A 31 6.24 2.36 -2.25
CA GLY A 31 4.90 2.93 -2.30
C GLY A 31 4.56 3.78 -1.07
N TYR A 32 3.65 4.74 -1.24
CA TYR A 32 3.09 5.51 -0.12
C TYR A 32 2.01 4.67 0.59
N PRO A 33 1.96 4.63 1.94
CA PRO A 33 2.77 5.38 2.91
C PRO A 33 3.98 4.60 3.46
N ILE A 34 4.30 3.38 2.97
CA ILE A 34 5.22 2.43 3.62
C ILE A 34 6.71 2.73 3.40
N ASN A 35 7.07 3.67 2.54
CA ASN A 35 8.47 3.98 2.26
C ASN A 35 9.25 4.39 3.52
N SER A 36 8.62 5.17 4.42
CA SER A 36 9.24 5.61 5.67
C SER A 36 9.51 4.45 6.62
N LEU A 37 8.66 3.42 6.64
CA LEU A 37 8.90 2.20 7.42
C LEU A 37 10.08 1.41 6.85
N MET A 38 10.06 1.14 5.53
CA MET A 38 11.14 0.38 4.91
C MET A 38 12.50 1.07 5.02
N LYS A 39 12.52 2.42 4.99
CA LYS A 39 13.74 3.21 5.20
C LYS A 39 14.41 2.88 6.53
N LEU A 40 13.66 2.64 7.62
CA LEU A 40 14.23 2.26 8.92
C LEU A 40 15.04 0.95 8.85
N PHE A 41 14.66 0.03 7.95
CA PHE A 41 15.41 -1.22 7.74
C PHE A 41 16.61 -1.06 6.79
N LEU A 42 16.57 -0.09 5.88
CA LEU A 42 17.63 0.17 4.91
C LEU A 42 18.72 1.08 5.50
N ASP A 43 18.35 2.05 6.35
CA ASP A 43 19.28 2.96 7.01
C ASP A 43 20.01 2.20 8.15
N LYS A 44 21.14 1.56 7.83
CA LYS A 44 21.96 0.80 8.78
C LYS A 44 22.76 1.66 9.76
N THR A 45 22.48 2.93 9.87
CA THR A 45 23.24 3.92 10.64
C THR A 45 22.65 4.25 12.00
N THR A 46 21.89 3.37 12.64
CA THR A 46 21.38 3.64 13.98
C THR A 46 21.98 2.70 15.02
N GLU A 47 22.85 3.26 15.83
CA GLU A 47 23.22 3.03 17.25
C GLU A 47 23.57 1.62 17.77
N GLU A 48 23.41 0.53 17.04
CA GLU A 48 23.89 -0.78 17.45
C GLU A 48 24.69 -1.45 16.34
N GLY A 49 26.03 -1.25 16.33
CA GLY A 49 26.99 -2.10 15.62
C GLY A 49 26.90 -2.09 14.08
N VAL A 50 27.56 -1.15 13.48
CA VAL A 50 27.80 -1.00 12.03
C VAL A 50 28.24 -2.28 11.36
N VAL A 51 27.55 -2.68 10.29
CA VAL A 51 28.19 -3.30 9.11
C VAL A 51 27.56 -2.74 7.85
N GLU A 52 28.37 -2.03 7.07
CA GLU A 52 28.03 -1.55 5.73
C GLU A 52 27.62 -2.72 4.82
N SER A 53 26.46 -2.62 4.17
CA SER A 53 26.19 -3.39 2.97
C SER A 53 25.94 -2.43 1.82
N ARG A 54 26.97 -2.17 1.05
CA ARG A 54 26.86 -1.64 -0.30
C ARG A 54 26.11 -2.66 -1.15
N THR A 55 25.10 -2.22 -1.87
CA THR A 55 24.48 -2.95 -2.98
C THR A 55 25.55 -3.14 -4.04
N VAL A 56 26.18 -4.31 -4.08
CA VAL A 56 27.04 -4.71 -5.18
C VAL A 56 26.42 -5.94 -5.79
N ILE A 57 25.84 -5.79 -6.97
CA ILE A 57 25.74 -6.88 -7.93
C ILE A 57 27.18 -7.10 -8.42
N SER A 58 27.97 -7.89 -7.68
CA SER A 58 29.26 -8.33 -8.18
C SER A 58 29.08 -9.59 -9.02
N ARG A 59 29.48 -9.48 -10.29
CA ARG A 59 29.74 -10.62 -11.13
C ARG A 59 30.77 -11.51 -10.44
N ALA A 60 30.42 -12.78 -10.32
CA ALA A 60 31.26 -13.98 -10.18
C ALA A 60 32.58 -13.87 -9.40
N GLY A 61 32.63 -14.66 -8.34
CA GLY A 61 33.89 -15.27 -7.91
C GLY A 61 34.49 -14.77 -6.60
N HIS A 62 34.35 -15.62 -5.58
CA HIS A 62 35.19 -15.76 -4.38
C HIS A 62 35.22 -14.65 -3.33
N SER A 63 34.75 -14.98 -2.23
CA SER A 63 35.26 -15.18 -0.88
C SER A 63 34.21 -14.85 0.18
N ASP A 64 33.94 -15.82 1.02
CA ASP A 64 33.22 -15.73 2.27
C ASP A 64 33.80 -14.62 3.16
N LYS A 65 33.07 -13.52 3.27
CA LYS A 65 32.97 -12.75 4.49
C LYS A 65 31.51 -12.69 4.88
N MET A 66 31.11 -13.60 5.74
CA MET A 66 29.84 -13.54 6.47
C MET A 66 29.73 -12.16 7.14
N CYS A 67 29.00 -11.26 6.49
CA CYS A 67 28.61 -10.01 7.07
C CYS A 67 27.49 -10.32 8.07
N SER A 68 27.75 -10.21 9.36
CA SER A 68 26.83 -10.51 10.45
C SER A 68 25.76 -9.43 10.63
N SER A 69 25.01 -9.08 9.56
CA SER A 69 23.79 -8.31 9.75
C SER A 69 22.69 -9.23 10.25
N ALA A 70 21.99 -8.84 11.32
CA ALA A 70 20.91 -9.63 11.91
C ALA A 70 19.77 -9.93 10.92
N TYR A 71 19.63 -9.15 9.86
CA TYR A 71 18.63 -9.31 8.80
C TYR A 71 19.14 -8.79 7.45
N SER A 72 18.43 -9.17 6.37
CA SER A 72 18.58 -8.61 5.02
C SER A 72 17.33 -7.85 4.61
N ALA A 73 17.45 -6.59 4.20
CA ALA A 73 16.34 -5.76 3.70
C ALA A 73 16.62 -5.27 2.30
N ARG A 74 15.61 -5.32 1.41
CA ARG A 74 15.75 -4.85 0.03
C ARG A 74 14.43 -4.46 -0.61
N TRP A 75 14.47 -3.42 -1.45
CA TRP A 75 13.41 -3.15 -2.41
C TRP A 75 13.46 -4.14 -3.57
N LEU A 76 12.30 -4.54 -4.03
CA LEU A 76 12.09 -5.38 -5.21
C LEU A 76 11.21 -4.66 -6.22
N THR A 77 11.11 -5.19 -7.43
CA THR A 77 10.40 -4.55 -8.54
C THR A 77 8.93 -4.95 -8.62
N ASN A 78 8.52 -6.05 -7.98
CA ASN A 78 7.17 -6.60 -8.10
C ASN A 78 6.74 -7.27 -6.79
N GLU A 79 5.51 -7.03 -6.36
CA GLU A 79 5.00 -7.49 -5.06
C GLU A 79 4.78 -9.01 -5.01
N LYS A 80 4.36 -9.62 -6.13
CA LYS A 80 4.26 -11.08 -6.23
C LYS A 80 5.63 -11.73 -5.98
N VAL A 81 6.66 -11.23 -6.65
CA VAL A 81 8.05 -11.71 -6.49
C VAL A 81 8.56 -11.46 -5.07
N ALA A 82 8.24 -10.30 -4.47
CA ALA A 82 8.62 -9.98 -3.11
C ALA A 82 8.03 -10.97 -2.09
N PHE A 83 6.77 -11.33 -2.26
CA PHE A 83 6.09 -12.29 -1.40
C PHE A 83 6.60 -13.74 -1.64
N GLU A 84 6.84 -14.14 -2.88
CA GLU A 84 7.37 -15.46 -3.23
C GLU A 84 8.80 -15.69 -2.66
N ILE A 85 9.65 -14.67 -2.68
CA ILE A 85 10.97 -14.70 -2.03
C ILE A 85 10.80 -14.86 -0.51
N ALA A 86 9.85 -14.16 0.10
CA ALA A 86 9.55 -14.28 1.52
C ALA A 86 8.98 -15.66 1.88
N LEU A 87 8.16 -16.28 1.02
CA LEU A 87 7.73 -17.68 1.15
C LEU A 87 8.93 -18.64 1.14
N GLY A 88 9.87 -18.44 0.22
CA GLY A 88 11.11 -19.25 0.15
C GLY A 88 11.93 -19.12 1.45
N ALA A 89 12.03 -17.93 2.02
CA ALA A 89 12.66 -17.72 3.31
C ALA A 89 11.92 -18.45 4.44
N SER A 90 10.59 -18.31 4.51
CA SER A 90 9.74 -19.00 5.48
C SER A 90 9.92 -20.52 5.42
N ILE A 91 9.85 -21.11 4.23
CA ILE A 91 10.05 -22.57 4.01
C ILE A 91 11.44 -23.01 4.50
N SER A 92 12.45 -22.16 4.39
CA SER A 92 13.82 -22.44 4.84
C SER A 92 14.08 -22.11 6.33
N GLY A 93 13.03 -21.84 7.09
CA GLY A 93 13.11 -21.62 8.54
C GLY A 93 13.50 -20.18 8.94
N LYS A 94 13.30 -19.18 8.06
CA LYS A 94 13.62 -17.78 8.32
C LYS A 94 12.34 -16.95 8.40
N ARG A 95 12.11 -16.26 9.52
CA ARG A 95 11.02 -15.27 9.61
C ARG A 95 11.20 -14.18 8.55
N ALA A 96 10.13 -13.89 7.83
CA ALA A 96 10.13 -12.91 6.75
C ALA A 96 9.06 -11.83 6.95
N LEU A 97 9.37 -10.63 6.49
CA LEU A 97 8.48 -9.46 6.46
C LEU A 97 8.35 -8.97 5.03
N VAL A 98 7.11 -8.79 4.57
CA VAL A 98 6.81 -8.17 3.28
C VAL A 98 6.16 -6.82 3.52
N ILE A 99 6.68 -5.76 2.91
CA ILE A 99 6.18 -4.39 3.10
C ILE A 99 5.69 -3.86 1.76
N VAL A 100 4.38 -3.66 1.64
CA VAL A 100 3.72 -3.22 0.40
C VAL A 100 2.63 -2.19 0.69
N LYS A 101 2.26 -1.41 -0.32
CA LYS A 101 1.07 -0.56 -0.26
C LYS A 101 -0.18 -1.35 -0.69
N HIS A 102 -1.38 -0.81 -0.42
CA HIS A 102 -2.65 -1.48 -0.69
C HIS A 102 -2.79 -2.01 -2.14
N VAL A 103 -2.37 -1.26 -3.17
CA VAL A 103 -2.44 -1.77 -4.55
C VAL A 103 -1.47 -2.93 -4.80
N GLY A 104 -0.39 -3.05 -4.03
CA GLY A 104 0.51 -4.19 -4.08
C GLY A 104 -0.14 -5.48 -3.55
N MET A 105 -1.13 -5.38 -2.66
CA MET A 105 -1.94 -6.52 -2.24
C MET A 105 -2.67 -7.17 -3.42
N ASN A 106 -3.10 -6.39 -4.41
CA ASN A 106 -3.74 -6.91 -5.62
C ASN A 106 -2.78 -7.84 -6.38
N ILE A 107 -1.50 -7.47 -6.44
CA ILE A 107 -0.47 -8.19 -7.20
C ILE A 107 -0.02 -9.46 -6.47
N LEU A 108 0.17 -9.40 -5.14
CA LEU A 108 0.61 -10.55 -4.36
C LEU A 108 -0.52 -11.49 -3.92
N SER A 109 -1.79 -11.16 -4.21
CA SER A 109 -2.94 -11.92 -3.73
C SER A 109 -2.95 -13.38 -4.18
N ASP A 110 -2.49 -13.68 -5.40
CA ASP A 110 -2.40 -15.06 -5.91
C ASP A 110 -1.51 -15.97 -5.03
N PRO A 111 -0.22 -15.69 -4.80
CA PRO A 111 0.58 -16.52 -3.91
C PRO A 111 0.16 -16.40 -2.44
N LEU A 112 -0.42 -15.28 -1.98
CA LEU A 112 -0.94 -15.13 -0.64
C LEU A 112 -2.06 -16.15 -0.37
N ILE A 113 -3.13 -16.13 -1.17
CA ILE A 113 -4.30 -17.02 -1.01
C ILE A 113 -3.87 -18.48 -1.13
N THR A 114 -3.01 -18.79 -2.10
CA THR A 114 -2.49 -20.14 -2.31
C THR A 114 -1.69 -20.63 -1.09
N SER A 115 -0.86 -19.78 -0.47
CA SER A 115 -0.01 -20.17 0.66
C SER A 115 -0.78 -20.55 1.92
N VAL A 116 -1.99 -20.01 2.11
CA VAL A 116 -2.84 -20.28 3.30
C VAL A 116 -3.17 -21.76 3.43
N THR A 117 -3.60 -22.38 2.33
CA THR A 117 -3.96 -23.80 2.32
C THR A 117 -2.76 -24.72 2.05
N HIS A 118 -1.66 -24.18 1.50
CA HIS A 118 -0.46 -24.95 1.17
C HIS A 118 0.56 -25.05 2.29
N THR A 119 0.33 -24.34 3.39
CA THR A 119 1.23 -24.22 4.56
C THR A 119 2.50 -23.39 4.28
N ILE A 120 3.06 -22.85 5.32
CA ILE A 120 4.35 -22.14 5.35
C ILE A 120 5.28 -22.78 6.38
N GLY A 121 6.52 -22.30 6.47
CA GLY A 121 7.49 -22.70 7.50
C GLY A 121 7.52 -21.72 8.68
N ALA A 122 8.61 -20.98 8.82
CA ALA A 122 8.74 -19.90 9.80
C ALA A 122 7.78 -18.74 9.50
N GLY A 123 7.51 -17.92 10.49
CA GLY A 123 6.53 -16.84 10.45
C GLY A 123 6.69 -15.88 9.27
N LEU A 124 5.59 -15.58 8.60
CA LEU A 124 5.50 -14.67 7.47
C LEU A 124 4.42 -13.62 7.72
N VAL A 125 4.84 -12.37 7.77
CA VAL A 125 3.95 -11.23 8.00
C VAL A 125 4.02 -10.25 6.84
N ILE A 126 2.86 -9.72 6.46
CA ILE A 126 2.72 -8.67 5.47
C ILE A 126 2.31 -7.40 6.19
N ILE A 127 3.14 -6.35 6.14
CA ILE A 127 2.72 -5.00 6.51
C ILE A 127 2.20 -4.32 5.25
N VAL A 128 0.92 -3.97 5.28
CA VAL A 128 0.27 -3.27 4.18
C VAL A 128 -0.08 -1.84 4.57
N GLY A 129 0.33 -0.89 3.74
CA GLY A 129 0.02 0.52 3.92
C GLY A 129 -1.19 0.95 3.11
N ASP A 130 -2.27 1.30 3.80
CA ASP A 130 -3.45 1.93 3.22
C ASP A 130 -3.32 3.45 3.23
N ASP A 131 -4.01 4.10 2.32
CA ASP A 131 -4.03 5.55 2.15
C ASP A 131 -5.46 6.11 2.18
N PRO A 132 -6.11 6.12 3.37
CA PRO A 132 -7.46 6.66 3.50
C PRO A 132 -7.55 8.12 3.04
N GLY A 133 -8.47 8.40 2.11
CA GLY A 133 -8.61 9.68 1.44
C GLY A 133 -7.64 9.88 0.26
N ALA A 134 -6.95 8.82 -0.19
CA ALA A 134 -6.07 8.77 -1.37
C ALA A 134 -5.11 9.97 -1.51
N LYS A 135 -4.40 10.34 -0.42
CA LYS A 135 -3.53 11.52 -0.37
C LYS A 135 -2.29 11.42 -1.26
N GLY A 136 -1.73 10.22 -1.42
CA GLY A 136 -0.53 9.97 -2.21
C GLY A 136 -0.67 8.77 -3.14
N SER A 137 -1.84 8.16 -3.20
CA SER A 137 -2.12 6.97 -3.99
C SER A 137 -3.07 7.28 -5.15
N GLN A 138 -3.03 6.46 -6.19
CA GLN A 138 -3.88 6.58 -7.38
C GLN A 138 -5.33 6.12 -7.17
N ASN A 139 -5.59 5.34 -6.14
CA ASN A 139 -6.91 4.90 -5.72
C ASN A 139 -6.96 4.74 -4.20
N GLU A 140 -8.13 4.50 -3.67
CA GLU A 140 -8.36 4.12 -2.28
C GLU A 140 -8.85 2.67 -2.22
N GLN A 141 -8.27 1.88 -1.32
CA GLN A 141 -8.65 0.49 -1.05
C GLN A 141 -8.50 0.21 0.44
N ASP A 142 -9.28 -0.75 0.90
CA ASP A 142 -9.20 -1.28 2.26
C ASP A 142 -8.57 -2.67 2.25
N SER A 143 -7.34 -2.77 2.70
CA SER A 143 -6.59 -4.03 2.68
C SER A 143 -7.10 -5.08 3.67
N ARG A 144 -8.00 -4.72 4.59
CA ARG A 144 -8.64 -5.67 5.51
C ARG A 144 -9.46 -6.74 4.77
N TRP A 145 -10.01 -6.40 3.59
CA TRP A 145 -10.74 -7.34 2.74
C TRP A 145 -9.89 -8.51 2.27
N TYR A 146 -8.57 -8.34 2.09
CA TYR A 146 -7.69 -9.46 1.74
C TYR A 146 -7.61 -10.51 2.84
N GLY A 147 -7.68 -10.10 4.11
CA GLY A 147 -7.80 -11.04 5.23
C GLY A 147 -9.07 -11.88 5.14
N ARG A 148 -10.19 -11.25 4.71
CA ARG A 148 -11.47 -11.93 4.54
C ARG A 148 -11.45 -12.92 3.37
N ILE A 149 -10.87 -12.51 2.23
CA ILE A 149 -10.75 -13.37 1.02
C ILE A 149 -9.80 -14.56 1.28
N ALA A 150 -8.68 -14.31 1.94
CA ALA A 150 -7.68 -15.34 2.24
C ALA A 150 -7.97 -16.11 3.54
N GLU A 151 -8.99 -15.71 4.31
CA GLU A 151 -9.36 -16.31 5.61
C GLU A 151 -8.19 -16.33 6.63
N ILE A 152 -7.42 -15.26 6.67
CA ILE A 152 -6.27 -15.09 7.58
C ILE A 152 -6.44 -13.92 8.52
N VAL A 153 -5.61 -13.88 9.57
CA VAL A 153 -5.63 -12.79 10.54
C VAL A 153 -5.20 -11.47 9.92
N VAL A 154 -5.95 -10.42 10.28
CA VAL A 154 -5.58 -9.03 10.03
C VAL A 154 -5.50 -8.28 11.35
N PHE A 155 -4.32 -7.72 11.63
CA PHE A 155 -4.14 -6.72 12.68
C PHE A 155 -4.28 -5.32 12.08
N ASP A 156 -4.96 -4.43 12.81
CA ASP A 156 -5.12 -3.00 12.50
C ASP A 156 -4.87 -2.21 13.81
N PRO A 157 -3.58 -1.94 14.15
CA PRO A 157 -3.21 -1.44 15.46
C PRO A 157 -3.58 0.03 15.67
N ALA A 158 -4.07 0.34 16.88
CA ALA A 158 -4.54 1.66 17.27
C ALA A 158 -3.42 2.66 17.58
N ASP A 159 -2.32 2.19 18.13
CA ASP A 159 -1.22 3.01 18.65
C ASP A 159 0.13 2.24 18.58
N PRO A 160 1.28 2.88 18.87
CA PRO A 160 2.59 2.23 18.82
C PRO A 160 2.73 1.01 19.73
N ASP A 161 2.13 0.99 20.94
CA ASP A 161 2.17 -0.18 21.82
C ASP A 161 1.41 -1.37 21.24
N ALA A 162 0.20 -1.10 20.76
CA ALA A 162 -0.61 -2.12 20.10
C ALA A 162 0.12 -2.68 18.86
N ALA A 163 0.79 -1.83 18.07
CA ALA A 163 1.53 -2.26 16.89
C ALA A 163 2.74 -3.13 17.23
N TYR A 164 3.51 -2.74 18.23
CA TYR A 164 4.65 -3.52 18.71
C TYR A 164 4.22 -4.93 19.15
N ARG A 165 3.16 -5.00 19.94
CA ARG A 165 2.61 -6.27 20.43
C ARG A 165 1.94 -7.09 19.32
N ALA A 166 1.19 -6.42 18.44
CA ALA A 166 0.53 -7.06 17.31
C ALA A 166 1.53 -7.71 16.34
N LEU A 167 2.63 -7.04 15.97
CA LEU A 167 3.61 -7.62 15.07
C LEU A 167 4.33 -8.83 15.71
N ARG A 168 4.64 -8.77 16.99
CA ARG A 168 5.21 -9.91 17.70
C ARG A 168 4.24 -11.10 17.72
N ARG A 169 2.98 -10.85 18.10
CA ARG A 169 1.93 -11.89 18.11
C ARG A 169 1.65 -12.43 16.70
N ALA A 170 1.75 -11.57 15.67
CA ALA A 170 1.59 -11.98 14.29
C ALA A 170 2.60 -13.06 13.87
N TYR A 171 3.87 -12.96 14.29
CA TYR A 171 4.85 -14.00 14.02
C TYR A 171 4.57 -15.30 14.77
N GLU A 172 4.23 -15.23 16.05
CA GLU A 172 3.86 -16.39 16.85
C GLU A 172 2.65 -17.10 16.22
N LEU A 173 1.60 -16.34 15.93
CA LEU A 173 0.36 -16.86 15.35
C LEU A 173 0.59 -17.43 13.94
N SER A 174 1.41 -16.77 13.12
CA SER A 174 1.79 -17.27 11.81
C SER A 174 2.47 -18.65 11.88
N GLU A 175 3.31 -18.87 12.87
CA GLU A 175 4.01 -20.15 13.12
C GLU A 175 3.07 -21.20 13.71
N GLU A 176 2.22 -20.83 14.66
CA GLU A 176 1.21 -21.72 15.28
C GLU A 176 0.21 -22.26 14.24
N THR A 177 -0.23 -21.39 13.35
CA THR A 177 -1.28 -21.70 12.35
C THR A 177 -0.73 -22.06 10.97
N ARG A 178 0.57 -21.82 10.76
CA ARG A 178 1.26 -22.02 9.46
C ARG A 178 0.60 -21.24 8.31
N THR A 179 0.11 -20.05 8.60
CA THR A 179 -0.49 -19.13 7.65
C THR A 179 0.20 -17.77 7.68
N PRO A 180 0.25 -17.04 6.57
CA PRO A 180 0.65 -15.63 6.60
C PRO A 180 -0.30 -14.80 7.47
N VAL A 181 0.18 -13.68 7.98
CA VAL A 181 -0.62 -12.70 8.74
C VAL A 181 -0.49 -11.33 8.10
N ILE A 182 -1.59 -10.59 8.02
CA ILE A 182 -1.61 -9.20 7.56
C ILE A 182 -1.60 -8.26 8.75
N LEU A 183 -0.79 -7.20 8.70
CA LEU A 183 -0.81 -6.07 9.59
C LEU A 183 -1.00 -4.79 8.77
N ARG A 184 -2.18 -4.19 8.91
CA ARG A 184 -2.56 -2.96 8.21
C ARG A 184 -2.02 -1.75 8.94
N VAL A 185 -1.55 -0.75 8.20
CA VAL A 185 -1.11 0.55 8.72
C VAL A 185 -1.55 1.68 7.81
N THR A 186 -1.63 2.90 8.36
CA THR A 186 -1.88 4.13 7.60
C THR A 186 -0.77 5.14 7.88
N GLN A 187 -0.68 6.20 7.08
CA GLN A 187 0.28 7.27 7.32
C GLN A 187 0.07 7.97 8.68
N SER A 188 -1.21 8.17 9.05
CA SER A 188 -1.56 8.80 10.33
C SER A 188 -1.10 7.95 11.51
N PHE A 189 -1.31 6.63 11.44
CA PHE A 189 -0.76 5.69 12.40
C PHE A 189 0.77 5.74 12.43
N GLY A 190 1.43 5.69 11.26
CA GLY A 190 2.89 5.65 11.19
C GLY A 190 3.59 6.84 11.85
N LYS A 191 2.93 8.01 11.85
CA LYS A 191 3.40 9.25 12.51
C LYS A 191 2.90 9.42 13.94
N SER A 192 1.99 8.57 14.41
CA SER A 192 1.47 8.66 15.78
C SER A 192 2.57 8.38 16.79
N GLU A 193 2.60 9.14 17.87
CA GLU A 193 3.58 8.99 18.96
C GLU A 193 2.97 8.21 20.11
N GLY A 194 3.79 7.40 20.78
CA GLY A 194 3.41 6.62 21.94
C GLY A 194 4.61 6.02 22.65
N LYS A 195 4.32 5.34 23.76
CA LYS A 195 5.32 4.63 24.57
C LYS A 195 5.16 3.14 24.39
N ILE A 196 6.25 2.45 24.13
CA ILE A 196 6.30 0.99 24.06
C ILE A 196 7.11 0.43 25.22
N LYS A 197 6.75 -0.77 25.63
CA LYS A 197 7.56 -1.59 26.53
C LYS A 197 8.13 -2.74 25.73
N ARG A 198 9.44 -2.68 25.42
CA ARG A 198 10.10 -3.76 24.69
C ARG A 198 10.11 -5.05 25.51
N LEU A 199 9.80 -6.14 24.86
CA LEU A 199 9.85 -7.49 25.41
C LEU A 199 11.16 -8.17 24.99
N PRO A 200 11.63 -9.20 25.72
CA PRO A 200 12.79 -9.97 25.29
C PRO A 200 12.64 -10.49 23.87
N ARG A 201 13.75 -10.63 23.16
CA ARG A 201 13.73 -11.18 21.80
C ARG A 201 13.10 -12.57 21.81
N SER A 202 12.27 -12.85 20.82
CA SER A 202 11.63 -14.16 20.68
C SER A 202 12.70 -15.23 20.53
N SER A 203 12.54 -16.35 21.24
CA SER A 203 13.34 -17.53 20.96
C SER A 203 12.99 -18.05 19.56
N SER A 204 13.99 -18.44 18.79
CA SER A 204 13.83 -18.90 17.41
C SER A 204 13.36 -20.37 17.35
N LEU A 205 12.19 -20.66 17.87
CA LEU A 205 11.51 -21.91 17.55
C LEU A 205 10.80 -21.70 16.21
N HIS A 206 11.53 -21.95 15.14
CA HIS A 206 10.95 -21.91 13.80
C HIS A 206 10.38 -23.29 13.51
N PRO A 207 9.07 -23.42 13.25
CA PRO A 207 8.50 -24.69 12.85
C PRO A 207 9.13 -25.12 11.53
N GLU A 208 9.54 -26.38 11.45
CA GLU A 208 9.99 -26.94 10.18
C GLU A 208 8.82 -26.97 9.18
N PHE A 209 9.15 -26.68 7.93
CA PHE A 209 8.17 -26.78 6.85
C PHE A 209 7.68 -28.22 6.65
N ASP A 210 6.39 -28.43 6.79
CA ASP A 210 5.78 -29.75 6.68
C ASP A 210 5.50 -30.13 5.21
N ARG A 211 6.43 -30.87 4.64
CA ARG A 211 6.31 -31.37 3.26
C ARG A 211 5.15 -32.34 3.06
N SER A 212 4.69 -33.01 4.11
CA SER A 212 3.57 -33.96 4.01
C SER A 212 2.25 -33.23 3.80
N ILE A 213 2.03 -32.16 4.53
CA ILE A 213 0.89 -31.26 4.32
C ILE A 213 0.94 -30.68 2.89
N TRP A 214 2.09 -30.18 2.48
CA TRP A 214 2.24 -29.57 1.15
C TRP A 214 1.92 -30.56 0.02
N LYS A 215 2.33 -31.82 0.15
CA LYS A 215 2.11 -32.89 -0.83
C LYS A 215 0.68 -33.46 -0.80
N SER A 216 -0.10 -33.20 0.24
CA SER A 216 -1.46 -33.74 0.34
C SER A 216 -2.41 -33.11 -0.68
N ARG A 217 -3.52 -33.81 -0.99
CA ARG A 217 -4.53 -33.32 -1.94
C ARG A 217 -5.22 -32.06 -1.41
N MET A 218 -5.59 -31.14 -2.30
CA MET A 218 -6.23 -29.87 -1.93
C MET A 218 -7.46 -30.07 -1.02
N ARG A 219 -8.30 -31.07 -1.28
CA ARG A 219 -9.46 -31.38 -0.42
C ARG A 219 -9.08 -31.70 1.03
N VAL A 220 -7.93 -32.32 1.25
CA VAL A 220 -7.43 -32.62 2.60
C VAL A 220 -6.94 -31.35 3.27
N LYS A 221 -6.15 -30.54 2.54
CA LYS A 221 -5.65 -29.25 3.02
C LYS A 221 -6.79 -28.31 3.42
N HIS A 222 -7.77 -28.16 2.55
CA HIS A 222 -8.96 -27.34 2.79
C HIS A 222 -9.73 -27.79 4.04
N ARG A 223 -9.91 -29.11 4.21
CA ARG A 223 -10.55 -29.65 5.42
C ARG A 223 -9.72 -29.37 6.67
N LEU A 224 -8.40 -29.60 6.64
CA LEU A 224 -7.52 -29.32 7.78
C LEU A 224 -7.58 -27.84 8.16
N PHE A 225 -7.54 -26.95 7.18
CA PHE A 225 -7.62 -25.52 7.41
C PHE A 225 -8.92 -25.14 8.14
N HIS A 226 -10.09 -25.54 7.63
CA HIS A 226 -11.38 -25.17 8.23
C HIS A 226 -11.75 -25.94 9.50
N SER A 227 -11.19 -27.14 9.72
CA SER A 227 -11.48 -27.92 10.93
C SER A 227 -10.53 -27.61 12.09
N ILE A 228 -9.33 -27.10 11.83
CA ILE A 228 -8.29 -26.93 12.84
C ILE A 228 -7.78 -25.50 12.86
N VAL A 229 -7.31 -24.98 11.70
CA VAL A 229 -6.61 -23.70 11.65
C VAL A 229 -7.56 -22.52 11.83
N TYR A 230 -8.61 -22.44 11.02
CA TYR A 230 -9.55 -21.31 11.08
C TYR A 230 -10.23 -21.15 12.45
N PRO A 231 -10.67 -22.22 13.13
CA PRO A 231 -11.17 -22.12 14.52
C PRO A 231 -10.14 -21.58 15.52
N LEU A 232 -8.83 -21.82 15.31
CA LEU A 232 -7.78 -21.22 16.15
C LEU A 232 -7.69 -19.72 15.91
N LEU A 233 -7.83 -19.26 14.65
CA LEU A 233 -7.86 -17.84 14.32
C LEU A 233 -9.08 -17.13 14.93
N GLU A 234 -10.25 -17.77 14.90
CA GLU A 234 -11.47 -17.26 15.56
C GLU A 234 -11.28 -17.18 17.10
N ALA A 235 -10.68 -18.21 17.69
CA ALA A 235 -10.39 -18.22 19.12
C ALA A 235 -9.38 -17.12 19.50
N GLU A 236 -8.36 -16.88 18.70
CA GLU A 236 -7.42 -15.76 18.90
C GLU A 236 -8.16 -14.42 18.88
N ALA A 237 -9.03 -14.18 17.91
CA ALA A 237 -9.79 -12.94 17.82
C ALA A 237 -10.67 -12.68 19.06
N GLU A 238 -11.27 -13.74 19.61
CA GLU A 238 -12.11 -13.64 20.82
C GLU A 238 -11.29 -13.41 22.09
N ASN A 239 -10.10 -14.00 22.20
CA ASN A 239 -9.36 -14.05 23.45
C ASN A 239 -8.20 -13.05 23.53
N THR A 240 -7.75 -12.49 22.42
CA THR A 240 -6.63 -11.54 22.42
C THR A 240 -6.88 -10.34 23.32
N ASP A 241 -5.86 -9.97 24.12
CA ASP A 241 -5.87 -8.78 24.96
C ASP A 241 -5.60 -7.49 24.16
N LEU A 242 -5.27 -7.61 22.86
CA LEU A 242 -5.19 -6.49 21.94
C LEU A 242 -6.57 -5.87 21.66
N ASN A 243 -7.64 -6.68 21.67
CA ASN A 243 -9.03 -6.22 21.52
C ASN A 243 -9.58 -5.80 22.88
N ARG A 244 -9.52 -4.49 23.15
CA ARG A 244 -9.81 -3.93 24.48
C ARG A 244 -11.22 -3.38 24.56
N THR A 245 -11.96 -3.81 25.59
CA THR A 245 -13.26 -3.27 25.94
C THR A 245 -13.15 -2.39 27.17
N ILE A 246 -13.68 -1.19 27.10
CA ILE A 246 -13.88 -0.28 28.22
C ILE A 246 -15.39 -0.15 28.35
N LEU A 247 -15.93 -0.61 29.46
CA LEU A 247 -17.36 -0.49 29.76
C LEU A 247 -17.60 0.82 30.49
N ARG A 248 -18.74 1.43 30.24
CA ARG A 248 -19.21 2.57 31.00
C ARG A 248 -19.32 2.20 32.48
N THR A 249 -18.99 3.13 33.37
CA THR A 249 -19.28 3.03 34.80
C THR A 249 -20.70 3.54 35.04
N GLU A 250 -21.51 2.77 35.74
CA GLU A 250 -22.82 3.22 36.23
C GLU A 250 -22.58 4.25 37.35
N LYS A 251 -22.31 5.49 36.98
CA LYS A 251 -22.50 6.63 37.87
C LYS A 251 -23.86 7.23 37.54
N GLU A 252 -24.73 7.33 38.58
CA GLU A 252 -25.91 8.18 38.53
C GLU A 252 -25.44 9.63 38.36
N THR A 253 -25.32 10.08 37.10
CA THR A 253 -25.07 11.48 36.78
C THR A 253 -26.26 12.04 36.05
N GLU A 254 -26.78 13.16 36.56
CA GLU A 254 -27.90 13.95 36.01
C GLU A 254 -27.70 14.47 34.57
N TYR A 255 -26.55 14.23 33.97
CA TYR A 255 -26.19 14.60 32.59
C TYR A 255 -25.91 13.36 31.74
N SER A 256 -26.92 12.51 31.54
CA SER A 256 -26.84 11.51 30.48
C SER A 256 -27.18 12.16 29.14
N LEU A 257 -26.41 11.91 28.07
CA LEU A 257 -26.77 12.10 26.66
C LEU A 257 -28.03 11.25 26.37
N GLY A 258 -29.23 11.72 26.82
CA GLY A 258 -30.48 10.97 26.77
C GLY A 258 -30.40 9.61 27.48
N SER A 259 -31.47 9.01 27.86
CA SER A 259 -31.53 7.72 28.59
C SER A 259 -31.00 6.51 27.80
N ARG A 260 -30.34 6.70 26.66
CA ARG A 260 -29.89 5.62 25.76
C ARG A 260 -28.42 5.22 25.99
N ARG A 261 -28.17 3.92 25.97
CA ARG A 261 -26.83 3.32 26.10
C ARG A 261 -26.14 3.32 24.75
N ILE A 262 -25.12 4.18 24.60
CA ILE A 262 -24.31 4.29 23.38
C ILE A 262 -23.01 3.49 23.58
N GLY A 263 -22.64 2.73 22.55
CA GLY A 263 -21.34 2.06 22.45
C GLY A 263 -20.61 2.46 21.18
N ILE A 264 -19.29 2.48 21.23
CA ILE A 264 -18.44 2.71 20.05
C ILE A 264 -17.60 1.47 19.80
N ILE A 265 -17.63 0.95 18.58
CA ILE A 265 -16.66 -0.04 18.08
C ILE A 265 -15.73 0.69 17.14
N SER A 266 -14.42 0.55 17.34
CA SER A 266 -13.44 1.20 16.47
C SER A 266 -12.27 0.28 16.16
N SER A 267 -11.55 0.53 15.07
CA SER A 267 -10.31 -0.18 14.71
C SER A 267 -9.22 0.77 14.28
N GLY A 268 -7.99 0.26 14.29
CA GLY A 268 -6.82 0.98 13.82
C GLY A 268 -6.62 2.32 14.53
N PHE A 269 -5.99 3.24 13.83
CA PHE A 269 -5.69 4.57 14.37
C PHE A 269 -6.93 5.36 14.80
N THR A 270 -8.11 5.06 14.21
CA THR A 270 -9.38 5.66 14.62
C THR A 270 -9.71 5.38 16.09
N SER A 271 -9.32 4.22 16.63
CA SER A 271 -9.50 3.92 18.06
C SER A 271 -8.77 4.93 18.96
N SER A 272 -7.58 5.37 18.57
CA SER A 272 -6.84 6.41 19.30
C SER A 272 -7.51 7.78 19.18
N ILE A 273 -8.11 8.09 18.03
CA ILE A 273 -8.89 9.33 17.85
C ILE A 273 -10.11 9.31 18.76
N VAL A 274 -10.91 8.25 18.74
CA VAL A 274 -12.10 8.07 19.59
C VAL A 274 -11.73 8.24 21.06
N LYS A 275 -10.71 7.54 21.53
CA LYS A 275 -10.23 7.63 22.91
C LYS A 275 -9.85 9.06 23.33
N LYS A 276 -9.16 9.80 22.44
CA LYS A 276 -8.78 11.21 22.69
C LYS A 276 -10.02 12.12 22.80
N ILE A 277 -11.01 11.94 21.93
CA ILE A 277 -12.24 12.73 21.93
C ILE A 277 -13.06 12.48 23.19
N LEU A 278 -13.29 11.20 23.52
CA LEU A 278 -14.06 10.85 24.72
C LEU A 278 -13.41 11.39 25.99
N LYS A 279 -12.08 11.38 26.08
CA LYS A 279 -11.33 12.00 27.20
C LYS A 279 -11.44 13.52 27.21
N LYS A 280 -11.34 14.18 26.03
CA LYS A 280 -11.43 15.64 25.91
C LYS A 280 -12.82 16.16 26.33
N ARG A 281 -13.88 15.39 26.02
CA ARG A 281 -15.28 15.72 26.40
C ARG A 281 -15.65 15.26 27.81
N ASP A 282 -14.73 14.62 28.55
CA ASP A 282 -14.95 14.03 29.89
C ASP A 282 -16.09 12.99 29.96
N ILE A 283 -16.41 12.37 28.82
CA ILE A 283 -17.44 11.33 28.68
C ILE A 283 -16.86 9.92 28.51
N TYR A 284 -15.57 9.76 28.77
CA TYR A 284 -14.85 8.50 28.54
C TYR A 284 -15.38 7.34 29.40
N CYS A 285 -15.94 7.65 30.56
CA CYS A 285 -16.56 6.66 31.46
C CYS A 285 -18.08 6.48 31.20
N GLU A 286 -18.68 7.30 30.34
CA GLU A 286 -20.13 7.28 30.08
C GLU A 286 -20.49 6.47 28.83
N ILE A 287 -19.53 6.34 27.88
CA ILE A 287 -19.70 5.61 26.62
C ILE A 287 -18.82 4.36 26.65
N SER A 288 -19.43 3.20 26.38
CA SER A 288 -18.66 1.96 26.22
C SER A 288 -17.85 2.00 24.93
N HIS A 289 -16.58 1.57 24.99
CA HIS A 289 -15.69 1.56 23.82
C HIS A 289 -15.02 0.21 23.64
N LEU A 290 -15.26 -0.43 22.49
CA LEU A 290 -14.57 -1.64 22.04
C LEU A 290 -13.56 -1.26 20.96
N SER A 291 -12.27 -1.28 21.31
CA SER A 291 -11.16 -1.04 20.37
C SER A 291 -10.65 -2.37 19.84
N LEU A 292 -10.81 -2.59 18.54
CA LEU A 292 -10.35 -3.78 17.84
C LEU A 292 -8.99 -3.50 17.19
N ASN A 293 -7.97 -4.28 17.56
CA ASN A 293 -6.65 -4.29 16.94
C ASN A 293 -6.42 -5.55 16.11
N LEU A 294 -7.18 -6.62 16.36
CA LEU A 294 -7.34 -7.77 15.47
C LEU A 294 -8.76 -7.68 14.90
N VAL A 295 -8.86 -7.49 13.59
CA VAL A 295 -10.11 -7.14 12.89
C VAL A 295 -10.59 -8.22 11.91
N ASN A 296 -9.79 -9.23 11.63
CA ASN A 296 -10.20 -10.42 10.89
C ASN A 296 -9.50 -11.68 11.47
N PRO A 297 -10.25 -12.74 11.79
CA PRO A 297 -11.71 -12.74 11.87
C PRO A 297 -12.23 -11.79 12.97
N LEU A 298 -13.49 -11.35 12.84
CA LEU A 298 -14.09 -10.52 13.88
C LEU A 298 -14.39 -11.34 15.15
N PRO A 299 -14.19 -10.77 16.37
CA PRO A 299 -14.57 -11.42 17.64
C PRO A 299 -16.10 -11.36 17.84
N ILE A 300 -16.85 -12.20 17.14
CA ILE A 300 -18.31 -12.13 17.03
C ILE A 300 -19.00 -12.27 18.39
N ARG A 301 -18.49 -13.14 19.30
CA ARG A 301 -19.06 -13.28 20.64
C ARG A 301 -18.84 -12.04 21.50
N LYS A 302 -17.63 -11.46 21.45
CA LYS A 302 -17.30 -10.21 22.15
C LYS A 302 -18.14 -9.05 21.61
N ILE A 303 -18.29 -8.91 20.30
CA ILE A 303 -19.14 -7.92 19.64
C ILE A 303 -20.61 -8.15 20.01
N GLY A 304 -21.11 -9.39 19.96
CA GLY A 304 -22.49 -9.71 20.35
C GLY A 304 -22.81 -9.37 21.81
N THR A 305 -21.85 -9.56 22.71
CA THR A 305 -22.00 -9.14 24.12
C THR A 305 -22.01 -7.61 24.22
N PHE A 306 -21.15 -6.94 23.46
CA PHE A 306 -21.09 -5.48 23.42
C PHE A 306 -22.40 -4.87 22.86
N LEU A 307 -22.98 -5.47 21.81
CA LEU A 307 -24.29 -5.11 21.25
C LEU A 307 -25.42 -5.22 22.26
N ARG A 308 -25.49 -6.30 23.02
CA ARG A 308 -26.55 -6.47 24.05
C ARG A 308 -26.50 -5.43 25.15
N ASN A 309 -25.34 -4.89 25.45
CA ASN A 309 -25.12 -3.90 26.50
C ASN A 309 -25.34 -2.45 26.02
N ASN A 310 -25.49 -2.22 24.73
CA ASN A 310 -25.66 -0.90 24.14
C ASN A 310 -26.86 -0.89 23.18
N GLN A 311 -27.63 0.20 23.16
CA GLN A 311 -28.83 0.35 22.34
C GLN A 311 -28.51 0.89 20.95
N ILE A 312 -27.48 1.74 20.87
CA ILE A 312 -26.97 2.32 19.64
C ILE A 312 -25.48 2.07 19.57
N LEU A 313 -24.97 1.65 18.42
CA LEU A 313 -23.55 1.50 18.16
C LEU A 313 -23.09 2.47 17.08
N LEU A 314 -22.01 3.17 17.37
CA LEU A 314 -21.21 3.85 16.35
C LEU A 314 -20.03 2.96 15.95
N VAL A 315 -19.90 2.63 14.67
CA VAL A 315 -18.73 1.95 14.14
C VAL A 315 -17.80 2.99 13.52
N ALA A 316 -16.63 3.18 14.15
CA ALA A 316 -15.64 4.16 13.75
C ALA A 316 -14.40 3.45 13.16
N GLU A 317 -14.28 3.46 11.83
CA GLU A 317 -13.23 2.82 11.07
C GLU A 317 -12.83 3.64 9.84
N GLU A 318 -11.56 3.55 9.40
CA GLU A 318 -11.08 4.24 8.20
C GLU A 318 -11.40 3.45 6.92
N SER A 319 -11.22 4.08 5.77
CA SER A 319 -11.47 3.57 4.42
C SER A 319 -12.92 3.13 4.22
N GLU A 320 -13.20 1.85 4.23
CA GLU A 320 -14.50 1.27 3.91
C GLU A 320 -15.23 0.74 5.16
N PRO A 321 -16.53 0.44 5.08
CA PRO A 321 -17.34 -0.08 6.19
C PRO A 321 -17.08 -1.59 6.41
N PHE A 322 -15.84 -1.99 6.68
CA PHE A 322 -15.42 -3.39 6.82
C PHE A 322 -16.06 -4.08 8.03
N ILE A 323 -16.05 -3.41 9.20
CA ILE A 323 -16.66 -3.95 10.43
C ILE A 323 -18.16 -3.73 10.38
N GLU A 324 -18.60 -2.52 10.02
CA GLU A 324 -20.02 -2.14 9.97
C GLU A 324 -20.85 -3.10 9.12
N GLU A 325 -20.36 -3.46 7.91
CA GLU A 325 -21.08 -4.39 7.02
C GLU A 325 -21.29 -5.78 7.63
N GLN A 326 -20.35 -6.26 8.42
CA GLN A 326 -20.41 -7.58 9.02
C GLN A 326 -21.32 -7.66 10.25
N ILE A 327 -21.59 -6.53 10.93
CA ILE A 327 -22.37 -6.51 12.17
C ILE A 327 -23.72 -5.77 12.04
N ARG A 328 -23.99 -5.12 10.93
CA ARG A 328 -25.17 -4.24 10.72
C ARG A 328 -26.51 -4.92 10.97
N ILE A 329 -26.63 -6.22 10.74
CA ILE A 329 -27.88 -6.98 10.93
C ILE A 329 -28.22 -7.18 12.41
N ALA A 330 -27.26 -6.99 13.31
CA ALA A 330 -27.40 -7.34 14.71
C ALA A 330 -28.03 -6.26 15.63
N GLY A 331 -28.34 -5.06 15.09
CA GLY A 331 -28.92 -3.97 15.90
C GLY A 331 -28.87 -2.60 15.20
N ARG A 332 -29.12 -1.54 15.96
CA ARG A 332 -28.98 -0.17 15.45
C ARG A 332 -27.49 0.20 15.39
N VAL A 333 -26.95 0.14 14.20
CA VAL A 333 -25.54 0.43 13.91
C VAL A 333 -25.45 1.69 13.04
N CYS A 334 -24.78 2.72 13.54
CA CYS A 334 -24.45 3.95 12.87
C CYS A 334 -22.99 3.91 12.40
N GLY A 335 -22.70 4.48 11.23
CA GLY A 335 -21.35 4.52 10.69
C GLY A 335 -21.31 5.16 9.31
N LYS A 336 -20.54 4.57 8.39
CA LYS A 336 -20.40 5.07 7.01
C LYS A 336 -21.68 4.87 6.18
N LYS A 337 -22.35 3.73 6.34
CA LYS A 337 -23.57 3.40 5.60
C LYS A 337 -24.75 4.31 5.96
N THR A 338 -24.81 4.74 7.20
CA THR A 338 -25.85 5.64 7.71
C THR A 338 -25.48 7.13 7.60
N GLY A 339 -24.33 7.47 7.02
CA GLY A 339 -23.88 8.84 6.83
C GLY A 339 -23.27 9.53 8.04
N HIS A 340 -23.24 8.90 9.20
CA HIS A 340 -22.63 9.46 10.41
C HIS A 340 -21.12 9.67 10.27
N LEU A 341 -20.44 8.83 9.47
CA LEU A 341 -19.02 8.95 9.17
C LEU A 341 -18.79 8.94 7.67
N PRO A 342 -17.79 9.69 7.18
CA PRO A 342 -17.41 9.66 5.77
C PRO A 342 -16.66 8.38 5.43
N TYR A 343 -16.63 8.03 4.15
CA TYR A 343 -15.65 7.09 3.60
C TYR A 343 -14.26 7.71 3.67
N GLY A 344 -13.21 6.90 3.59
CA GLY A 344 -11.84 7.36 3.65
C GLY A 344 -11.34 7.65 5.05
N GLN A 345 -10.55 8.72 5.19
CA GLN A 345 -9.92 9.09 6.44
C GLN A 345 -10.94 9.62 7.46
N VAL A 346 -10.85 9.11 8.70
CA VAL A 346 -11.65 9.61 9.82
C VAL A 346 -10.85 10.65 10.60
N MET A 347 -11.40 11.87 10.66
CA MET A 347 -10.83 12.99 11.40
C MET A 347 -11.61 13.21 12.71
N PRO A 348 -11.00 13.87 13.73
CA PRO A 348 -11.66 14.12 15.02
C PRO A 348 -13.05 14.74 14.90
N GLN A 349 -13.22 15.76 14.04
CA GLN A 349 -14.51 16.44 13.84
C GLN A 349 -15.62 15.51 13.33
N TYR A 350 -15.29 14.46 12.59
CA TYR A 350 -16.29 13.49 12.11
C TYR A 350 -16.81 12.61 13.23
N ILE A 351 -15.97 12.26 14.20
CA ILE A 351 -16.43 11.54 15.40
C ILE A 351 -17.30 12.45 16.27
N GLU A 352 -16.91 13.73 16.43
CA GLU A 352 -17.71 14.71 17.17
C GLU A 352 -19.09 14.89 16.52
N PHE A 353 -19.13 15.07 15.20
CA PHE A 353 -20.37 15.14 14.42
C PHE A 353 -21.24 13.88 14.57
N ALA A 354 -20.65 12.69 14.44
CA ALA A 354 -21.38 11.44 14.58
C ALA A 354 -22.02 11.26 15.97
N LEU A 355 -21.35 11.72 17.03
CA LEU A 355 -21.88 11.68 18.39
C LEU A 355 -23.02 12.69 18.60
N GLU A 356 -22.97 13.85 17.95
CA GLU A 356 -24.02 14.86 18.02
C GLU A 356 -25.30 14.43 17.28
N HIS A 357 -25.17 13.61 16.23
CA HIS A 357 -26.28 13.13 15.41
C HIS A 357 -26.63 11.65 15.66
N ILE A 358 -26.14 11.07 16.77
CA ILE A 358 -26.23 9.63 17.03
C ILE A 358 -27.67 9.11 17.17
N ASP A 359 -28.61 9.98 17.47
CA ASP A 359 -30.03 9.65 17.58
C ASP A 359 -30.77 9.61 16.23
N GLU A 360 -30.18 10.13 15.18
CA GLU A 360 -30.73 10.07 13.83
C GLU A 360 -30.57 8.66 13.25
N GLU A 361 -31.52 8.18 12.47
CA GLU A 361 -31.40 6.87 11.80
C GLU A 361 -30.41 6.92 10.63
N GLU A 362 -30.50 7.99 9.85
CA GLU A 362 -29.56 8.30 8.74
C GLU A 362 -29.30 9.81 8.71
N VAL A 363 -28.06 10.18 8.57
CA VAL A 363 -27.66 11.58 8.38
C VAL A 363 -27.61 11.86 6.88
N SER A 364 -28.33 12.89 6.45
CA SER A 364 -28.41 13.25 5.02
C SER A 364 -27.02 13.51 4.45
N LYS A 365 -26.67 12.77 3.41
CA LYS A 365 -25.45 13.00 2.61
C LYS A 365 -25.79 14.01 1.51
N SER A 366 -25.99 15.29 1.86
CA SER A 366 -26.06 16.32 0.82
C SER A 366 -24.68 16.47 0.17
N ILE A 367 -24.48 15.82 -0.97
CA ILE A 367 -23.38 16.17 -1.87
C ILE A 367 -23.84 17.41 -2.63
N ASP A 368 -23.76 18.58 -1.99
CA ASP A 368 -24.10 19.86 -2.62
C ASP A 368 -23.08 20.32 -3.67
N THR A 369 -22.00 19.53 -3.86
CA THR A 369 -20.95 19.86 -4.83
C THR A 369 -21.27 19.16 -6.16
N PRO A 370 -21.53 19.92 -7.25
CA PRO A 370 -21.73 19.33 -8.58
C PRO A 370 -20.53 18.49 -8.97
N PHE A 371 -20.76 17.34 -9.61
CA PHE A 371 -19.70 16.41 -10.05
C PHE A 371 -18.60 17.12 -10.87
N SER A 372 -18.98 18.13 -11.68
CA SER A 372 -18.07 18.98 -12.45
C SER A 372 -17.09 19.80 -11.59
N LYS A 373 -17.47 20.17 -10.34
CA LYS A 373 -16.55 20.84 -9.40
C LYS A 373 -15.64 19.86 -8.67
N LEU A 374 -16.13 18.67 -8.35
CA LEU A 374 -15.31 17.61 -7.73
C LEU A 374 -14.18 17.14 -8.65
N SER A 375 -14.38 17.15 -9.97
CA SER A 375 -13.39 16.70 -10.96
C SER A 375 -12.17 17.60 -11.10
N THR A 376 -12.17 18.80 -10.53
CA THR A 376 -11.09 19.79 -10.68
C THR A 376 -10.25 20.02 -9.41
N GLU A 377 -10.70 19.57 -8.24
CA GLU A 377 -9.97 19.75 -6.99
C GLU A 377 -8.81 18.74 -6.86
N GLY A 378 -7.63 19.24 -6.50
CA GLY A 378 -6.48 18.41 -6.11
C GLY A 378 -5.71 17.75 -7.26
N LYS A 379 -5.84 18.20 -8.51
CA LYS A 379 -5.05 17.67 -9.64
C LYS A 379 -3.55 17.91 -9.43
N VAL A 380 -2.80 16.82 -9.26
CA VAL A 380 -1.34 16.87 -9.19
C VAL A 380 -0.79 16.76 -10.60
N THR A 381 -0.21 17.85 -11.10
CA THR A 381 0.43 17.93 -12.42
C THR A 381 1.85 17.34 -12.39
N ILE A 382 2.43 17.18 -13.59
CA ILE A 382 3.85 16.86 -13.77
C ILE A 382 4.70 18.02 -13.22
N CYS A 383 5.90 17.69 -12.72
CA CYS A 383 6.84 18.70 -12.23
C CYS A 383 7.24 19.68 -13.36
N ASP A 384 7.28 20.99 -13.07
CA ASP A 384 7.61 22.05 -14.06
C ASP A 384 9.00 21.87 -14.70
N ASN A 385 9.93 21.26 -13.97
CA ASN A 385 11.29 20.98 -14.45
C ASN A 385 11.48 19.53 -14.93
N CYS A 386 10.39 18.82 -15.24
CA CYS A 386 10.46 17.42 -15.71
C CYS A 386 11.11 17.37 -17.10
N PRO A 387 12.15 16.54 -17.33
CA PRO A 387 12.79 16.43 -18.64
C PRO A 387 11.84 15.94 -19.73
N TYR A 388 10.76 15.26 -19.37
CA TYR A 388 9.76 14.73 -20.29
C TYR A 388 8.57 15.69 -20.52
N LEU A 389 8.54 16.87 -19.92
CA LEU A 389 7.43 17.82 -20.10
C LEU A 389 7.23 18.21 -21.59
N PRO A 390 8.29 18.50 -22.40
CA PRO A 390 8.13 18.76 -23.83
C PRO A 390 7.53 17.57 -24.62
N LEU A 391 7.85 16.34 -24.19
CA LEU A 391 7.25 15.13 -24.78
C LEU A 391 5.75 15.09 -24.52
N TYR A 392 5.31 15.35 -23.30
CA TYR A 392 3.88 15.34 -22.99
C TYR A 392 3.10 16.42 -23.72
N HIS A 393 3.66 17.62 -23.88
CA HIS A 393 3.08 18.65 -24.74
C HIS A 393 2.96 18.19 -26.20
N PHE A 394 3.96 17.53 -26.74
CA PHE A 394 3.88 16.97 -28.08
C PHE A 394 2.82 15.87 -28.19
N LEU A 395 2.77 14.95 -27.22
CA LEU A 395 1.81 13.86 -27.20
C LEU A 395 0.36 14.36 -27.17
N SER A 396 0.07 15.48 -26.51
CA SER A 396 -1.27 16.08 -26.50
C SER A 396 -1.71 16.65 -27.86
N THR A 397 -0.79 16.84 -28.80
CA THR A 397 -1.09 17.36 -30.13
C THR A 397 -1.32 16.28 -31.18
N ILE A 398 -1.00 15.02 -30.90
CA ILE A 398 -1.12 13.93 -31.88
C ILE A 398 -2.44 13.18 -31.73
N ASN A 399 -3.06 12.82 -32.83
CA ASN A 399 -4.38 12.18 -32.85
C ASN A 399 -4.26 10.64 -32.89
N VAL A 400 -3.72 10.05 -31.83
CA VAL A 400 -3.66 8.60 -31.62
C VAL A 400 -4.00 8.28 -30.17
N TRP A 401 -4.49 7.08 -29.87
CA TRP A 401 -4.70 6.66 -28.50
C TRP A 401 -3.39 6.47 -27.75
N ILE A 402 -3.31 7.00 -26.55
CA ILE A 402 -2.11 6.97 -25.70
C ILE A 402 -2.44 6.31 -24.35
N ALA A 403 -1.85 5.16 -24.11
CA ALA A 403 -1.90 4.49 -22.82
C ALA A 403 -0.68 4.86 -21.96
N GLY A 404 -0.92 5.35 -20.76
CA GLY A 404 0.09 5.56 -19.72
C GLY A 404 0.11 4.43 -18.69
N ASP A 405 1.12 4.44 -17.86
CA ASP A 405 1.16 3.61 -16.65
C ASP A 405 0.85 4.44 -15.39
N MET A 406 0.72 3.79 -14.24
CA MET A 406 0.51 4.45 -12.93
C MET A 406 1.81 4.99 -12.32
N GLY A 407 2.72 5.50 -13.18
CA GLY A 407 3.89 6.30 -12.83
C GLY A 407 3.65 7.79 -13.02
N CYS A 408 4.70 8.54 -13.39
CA CYS A 408 4.58 9.99 -13.67
C CYS A 408 3.64 10.29 -14.82
N SER A 409 3.47 9.38 -15.79
CA SER A 409 2.61 9.56 -16.96
C SER A 409 1.13 9.81 -16.60
N VAL A 410 0.60 9.19 -15.53
CA VAL A 410 -0.79 9.46 -15.10
C VAL A 410 -1.04 10.93 -14.74
N ARG A 411 0.02 11.66 -14.35
CA ARG A 411 -0.07 13.08 -14.01
C ARG A 411 -0.17 14.00 -15.23
N SER A 412 0.06 13.46 -16.42
CA SER A 412 -0.13 14.17 -17.69
C SER A 412 -1.52 13.98 -18.31
N ALA A 413 -2.35 13.09 -17.73
CA ALA A 413 -3.71 12.85 -18.22
C ALA A 413 -4.68 14.03 -17.95
N PRO A 414 -4.62 14.76 -16.81
CA PRO A 414 -5.49 15.91 -16.62
C PRO A 414 -5.11 17.12 -17.49
N GLU A 415 -6.11 17.98 -17.75
CA GLU A 415 -5.87 19.33 -18.28
C GLU A 415 -4.89 20.12 -17.36
N PRO A 416 -4.02 21.01 -17.93
CA PRO A 416 -3.98 21.42 -19.34
C PRO A 416 -3.15 20.53 -20.27
N LEU A 417 -2.47 19.49 -19.79
CA LEU A 417 -1.63 18.63 -20.62
C LEU A 417 -2.44 17.67 -21.48
N ALA A 418 -3.38 16.93 -20.89
CA ALA A 418 -4.22 15.93 -21.56
C ALA A 418 -3.43 14.99 -22.50
N ALA A 419 -2.21 14.59 -22.10
CA ALA A 419 -1.26 13.91 -22.98
C ALA A 419 -1.38 12.38 -22.97
N VAL A 420 -2.13 11.83 -22.00
CA VAL A 420 -2.39 10.40 -21.86
C VAL A 420 -3.88 10.20 -21.71
N ASP A 421 -4.48 9.34 -22.52
CA ASP A 421 -5.92 9.09 -22.52
C ASP A 421 -6.35 8.21 -21.36
N VAL A 422 -5.58 7.16 -21.08
CA VAL A 422 -5.91 6.14 -20.06
C VAL A 422 -4.69 5.64 -19.31
N SER A 423 -4.91 5.26 -18.05
CA SER A 423 -3.89 4.65 -17.18
C SER A 423 -4.59 3.82 -16.10
N PHE A 424 -4.25 2.53 -15.96
CA PHE A 424 -4.97 1.63 -15.06
C PHE A 424 -4.09 1.08 -13.93
N ALA A 425 -2.89 0.56 -14.24
CA ALA A 425 -2.01 -0.08 -13.25
C ALA A 425 -0.54 0.18 -13.57
N LEU A 426 0.34 -0.05 -12.59
CA LEU A 426 1.78 0.05 -12.80
C LEU A 426 2.23 -1.00 -13.82
N GLY A 427 2.79 -0.53 -14.94
CA GLY A 427 3.24 -1.37 -16.07
C GLY A 427 2.15 -1.76 -17.08
N SER A 428 0.92 -1.25 -16.97
CA SER A 428 -0.20 -1.64 -17.85
C SER A 428 -0.17 -1.00 -19.23
N ALA A 429 0.61 0.06 -19.46
CA ALA A 429 0.57 0.85 -20.69
C ALA A 429 0.67 0.00 -21.97
N ILE A 430 1.63 -0.94 -22.02
CA ILE A 430 1.86 -1.81 -23.19
C ILE A 430 0.67 -2.74 -23.43
N SER A 431 0.19 -3.42 -22.38
CA SER A 431 -0.94 -4.33 -22.50
C SER A 431 -2.22 -3.62 -22.92
N VAL A 432 -2.45 -2.39 -22.43
CA VAL A 432 -3.60 -1.56 -22.82
C VAL A 432 -3.49 -1.12 -24.28
N ALA A 433 -2.31 -0.65 -24.69
CA ALA A 433 -2.07 -0.23 -26.08
C ALA A 433 -2.21 -1.39 -27.08
N CYS A 434 -1.87 -2.62 -26.68
CA CYS A 434 -2.08 -3.82 -27.51
C CYS A 434 -3.57 -4.07 -27.79
N GLY A 435 -4.46 -3.63 -26.91
CA GLY A 435 -5.91 -3.72 -27.11
C GLY A 435 -6.51 -2.61 -27.98
N PHE A 436 -5.76 -1.63 -28.43
CA PHE A 436 -6.27 -0.55 -29.26
C PHE A 436 -6.64 -1.03 -30.67
N LYS A 437 -7.72 -0.48 -31.20
CA LYS A 437 -8.20 -0.85 -32.56
C LYS A 437 -7.22 -0.45 -33.68
N LYS A 438 -6.43 0.59 -33.48
CA LYS A 438 -5.41 1.10 -34.39
C LYS A 438 -4.11 1.27 -33.61
N LYS A 439 -2.98 1.36 -34.33
CA LYS A 439 -1.68 1.64 -33.75
C LYS A 439 -1.76 2.86 -32.82
N GLY A 440 -1.35 2.68 -31.59
CA GLY A 440 -1.30 3.70 -30.54
C GLY A 440 0.06 3.78 -29.89
N ILE A 441 0.14 4.55 -28.82
CA ILE A 441 1.37 4.75 -28.05
C ILE A 441 1.18 4.20 -26.64
N ALA A 442 2.19 3.48 -26.15
CA ALA A 442 2.35 3.14 -24.74
C ALA A 442 3.45 4.00 -24.13
N VAL A 443 3.14 4.79 -23.11
CA VAL A 443 4.11 5.60 -22.35
C VAL A 443 4.35 4.96 -20.99
N ILE A 444 5.56 4.45 -20.75
CA ILE A 444 5.89 3.65 -19.57
C ILE A 444 7.23 4.07 -18.96
N GLY A 445 7.30 4.15 -17.62
CA GLY A 445 8.55 4.35 -16.92
C GLY A 445 9.40 3.06 -16.89
N ASP A 446 10.71 3.20 -16.74
CA ASP A 446 11.67 2.08 -16.65
C ASP A 446 11.36 1.13 -15.49
N PHE A 447 11.03 1.66 -14.31
CA PHE A 447 10.61 0.84 -13.18
C PHE A 447 9.32 0.07 -13.46
N ALA A 448 8.34 0.71 -14.09
CA ALA A 448 7.06 0.10 -14.45
C ALA A 448 7.23 -0.98 -15.53
N LEU A 449 8.16 -0.76 -16.48
CA LEU A 449 8.53 -1.74 -17.48
C LEU A 449 9.12 -3.01 -16.82
N ALA A 450 10.02 -2.84 -15.85
CA ALA A 450 10.60 -3.95 -15.09
C ALA A 450 9.58 -4.62 -14.13
N HIS A 451 8.59 -3.87 -13.63
CA HIS A 451 7.55 -4.41 -12.74
C HIS A 451 6.65 -5.44 -13.44
N SER A 452 6.00 -5.05 -14.51
CA SER A 452 5.06 -5.90 -15.26
C SER A 452 4.96 -5.56 -16.75
N GLY A 453 5.48 -4.40 -17.18
CA GLY A 453 5.44 -3.97 -18.58
C GLY A 453 6.18 -4.92 -19.52
N ILE A 454 7.24 -5.58 -19.04
CA ILE A 454 8.00 -6.58 -19.81
C ILE A 454 7.14 -7.79 -20.21
N LEU A 455 6.23 -8.24 -19.33
CA LEU A 455 5.27 -9.31 -19.65
C LEU A 455 4.27 -8.84 -20.71
N GLY A 456 3.84 -7.58 -20.62
CA GLY A 456 2.99 -6.95 -21.64
C GLY A 456 3.69 -6.91 -23.00
N LEU A 457 4.97 -6.56 -23.04
CA LEU A 457 5.77 -6.52 -24.27
C LEU A 457 5.94 -7.91 -24.90
N LEU A 458 6.26 -8.91 -24.09
CA LEU A 458 6.39 -10.30 -24.54
C LEU A 458 5.10 -10.80 -25.22
N ASN A 459 3.96 -10.54 -24.59
CA ASN A 459 2.66 -10.92 -25.15
C ASN A 459 2.33 -10.10 -26.39
N ALA A 460 2.61 -8.80 -26.41
CA ALA A 460 2.36 -7.94 -27.56
C ALA A 460 3.12 -8.42 -28.80
N VAL A 461 4.38 -8.83 -28.67
CA VAL A 461 5.17 -9.42 -29.77
C VAL A 461 4.57 -10.76 -30.20
N THR A 462 4.21 -11.63 -29.24
CA THR A 462 3.63 -12.95 -29.52
C THR A 462 2.29 -12.84 -30.28
N PHE A 463 1.49 -11.84 -29.95
CA PHE A 463 0.19 -11.59 -30.63
C PHE A 463 0.31 -10.76 -31.91
N GLY A 464 1.51 -10.26 -32.24
CA GLY A 464 1.69 -9.39 -33.41
C GLY A 464 0.97 -8.06 -33.27
N CYS A 465 0.93 -7.49 -32.07
CA CYS A 465 0.32 -6.17 -31.84
C CYS A 465 1.08 -5.07 -32.59
N ASP A 466 0.40 -3.98 -32.90
CA ASP A 466 0.95 -2.83 -33.61
C ASP A 466 0.96 -1.61 -32.68
N MET A 467 2.13 -1.17 -32.21
CA MET A 467 2.24 -0.05 -31.28
C MET A 467 3.63 0.59 -31.24
N LEU A 468 3.68 1.83 -30.74
CA LEU A 468 4.91 2.49 -30.34
C LEU A 468 5.02 2.51 -28.82
N VAL A 469 6.12 2.01 -28.27
CA VAL A 469 6.42 2.05 -26.83
C VAL A 469 7.46 3.14 -26.54
N LEU A 470 7.11 4.10 -25.72
CA LEU A 470 8.00 5.14 -25.22
C LEU A 470 8.40 4.81 -23.78
N VAL A 471 9.64 4.40 -23.59
CA VAL A 471 10.18 4.08 -22.26
C VAL A 471 10.86 5.31 -21.69
N LEU A 472 10.31 5.87 -20.62
CA LEU A 472 10.89 7.00 -19.88
C LEU A 472 11.97 6.48 -18.94
N GLN A 473 13.22 6.44 -19.40
CA GLN A 473 14.35 5.95 -18.66
C GLN A 473 14.95 7.06 -17.80
N ASN A 474 14.54 7.12 -16.54
CA ASN A 474 15.04 8.10 -15.57
C ASN A 474 15.84 7.45 -14.43
N ASP A 475 16.04 6.14 -14.49
CA ASP A 475 16.79 5.28 -13.59
C ASP A 475 16.24 5.20 -12.15
N VAL A 476 15.04 5.75 -11.90
CA VAL A 476 14.45 5.77 -10.57
C VAL A 476 12.93 5.60 -10.56
N ALA A 477 12.39 5.02 -9.48
CA ALA A 477 10.97 5.05 -9.16
C ALA A 477 10.58 6.43 -8.64
N ALA A 478 10.36 7.39 -9.55
CA ALA A 478 10.31 8.82 -9.27
C ALA A 478 9.16 9.25 -8.33
N MET A 479 8.00 8.60 -8.38
CA MET A 479 6.85 8.95 -7.54
C MET A 479 6.97 8.43 -6.10
N THR A 480 7.81 7.44 -5.86
CA THR A 480 7.84 6.67 -4.60
C THR A 480 9.11 6.87 -3.79
N GLY A 481 9.97 7.83 -4.14
CA GLY A 481 11.13 8.20 -3.33
C GLY A 481 12.48 8.00 -4.00
N GLY A 482 12.52 7.78 -5.32
CA GLY A 482 13.76 7.74 -6.09
C GLY A 482 14.57 6.44 -5.92
N GLN A 483 13.90 5.31 -5.60
CA GLN A 483 14.54 4.00 -5.59
C GLN A 483 15.06 3.66 -6.99
N GLU A 484 16.22 3.01 -7.05
CA GLU A 484 16.85 2.60 -8.30
C GLU A 484 15.93 1.72 -9.16
N ALA A 485 15.82 2.03 -10.44
CA ALA A 485 15.12 1.22 -11.43
C ALA A 485 16.11 0.30 -12.16
N PRO A 486 15.81 -1.00 -12.31
CA PRO A 486 16.69 -1.91 -13.03
C PRO A 486 16.70 -1.60 -14.53
N ASP A 487 17.89 -1.53 -15.16
CA ASP A 487 18.03 -1.41 -16.61
C ASP A 487 17.81 -2.79 -17.26
N ILE A 488 16.63 -2.97 -17.88
CA ILE A 488 16.28 -4.20 -18.59
C ILE A 488 16.31 -4.01 -20.13
N ARG A 489 16.92 -2.94 -20.64
CA ARG A 489 16.96 -2.65 -22.07
C ARG A 489 17.51 -3.81 -22.90
N LYS A 490 18.56 -4.47 -22.48
CA LYS A 490 19.12 -5.65 -23.17
C LYS A 490 18.10 -6.79 -23.28
N VAL A 491 17.22 -6.96 -22.30
CA VAL A 491 16.14 -7.94 -22.36
C VAL A 491 15.10 -7.52 -23.41
N VAL A 492 14.73 -6.23 -23.45
CA VAL A 492 13.81 -5.69 -24.47
C VAL A 492 14.36 -5.87 -25.86
N GLU A 493 15.66 -5.60 -26.09
CA GLU A 493 16.36 -5.80 -27.37
C GLU A 493 16.35 -7.28 -27.85
N THR A 494 16.23 -8.24 -26.94
CA THR A 494 16.04 -9.66 -27.33
C THR A 494 14.59 -10.03 -27.67
N ILE A 495 13.62 -9.28 -27.15
CA ILE A 495 12.20 -9.52 -27.39
C ILE A 495 11.75 -8.86 -28.70
N THR A 496 12.22 -7.64 -28.98
CA THR A 496 11.91 -6.89 -30.21
C THR A 496 13.17 -6.24 -30.76
N PRO A 497 13.44 -6.38 -32.06
CA PRO A 497 14.66 -5.84 -32.68
C PRO A 497 14.61 -4.32 -32.93
N ASP A 498 13.41 -3.74 -33.03
CA ASP A 498 13.24 -2.30 -33.33
C ASP A 498 13.28 -1.47 -32.04
N VAL A 499 14.48 -1.31 -31.49
CA VAL A 499 14.76 -0.52 -30.30
C VAL A 499 15.65 0.65 -30.63
N SER A 500 15.23 1.85 -30.33
CA SER A 500 15.97 3.10 -30.47
C SER A 500 16.22 3.73 -29.11
N VAL A 501 17.30 4.50 -28.98
CA VAL A 501 17.63 5.26 -27.75
C VAL A 501 17.78 6.73 -28.12
N PHE A 502 17.12 7.59 -27.37
CA PHE A 502 17.24 9.04 -27.52
C PHE A 502 17.57 9.67 -26.17
N ASN A 503 18.59 10.54 -26.14
CA ASN A 503 18.99 11.24 -24.92
C ASN A 503 18.33 12.63 -24.89
N ILE A 504 17.38 12.82 -23.96
CA ILE A 504 16.64 14.08 -23.83
C ILE A 504 17.52 15.17 -23.18
N ASP A 505 18.43 14.80 -22.28
CA ASP A 505 19.28 15.78 -21.56
C ASP A 505 20.34 16.43 -22.48
N GLU A 506 20.67 15.82 -23.63
CA GLU A 506 21.62 16.36 -24.61
C GLU A 506 20.97 17.28 -25.66
N GLY A 507 19.63 17.30 -25.73
CA GLY A 507 18.89 18.16 -26.64
C GLY A 507 18.93 19.63 -26.18
N LYS A 508 19.33 20.56 -27.07
CA LYS A 508 19.15 21.99 -26.78
C LYS A 508 17.67 22.27 -26.63
N MET A 509 17.23 22.72 -25.44
CA MET A 509 15.89 23.26 -25.26
C MET A 509 15.76 24.51 -26.16
N VAL A 510 14.91 24.46 -27.16
CA VAL A 510 14.55 25.64 -27.94
C VAL A 510 13.50 26.39 -27.15
N GLU A 511 13.90 27.51 -26.52
CA GLU A 511 12.94 28.40 -25.87
C GLU A 511 12.25 29.27 -26.91
N LYS A 512 10.97 29.06 -27.15
CA LYS A 512 10.14 30.02 -27.89
C LYS A 512 9.58 31.01 -26.85
N ILE A 513 10.02 32.27 -26.94
CA ILE A 513 9.49 33.35 -26.11
C ILE A 513 8.39 34.05 -26.95
N GLU A 514 7.13 33.77 -26.67
CA GLU A 514 6.02 34.59 -27.12
C GLU A 514 5.64 35.59 -26.04
N THR A 515 5.72 36.86 -26.34
CA THR A 515 5.27 37.95 -25.45
C THR A 515 3.84 38.31 -25.84
N GLU A 516 2.85 37.77 -25.14
CA GLU A 516 1.51 38.36 -25.16
C GLU A 516 1.46 39.56 -24.20
N LYS A 517 1.23 40.72 -24.78
CA LYS A 517 0.92 41.95 -24.07
C LYS A 517 -0.54 41.90 -23.61
N GLU A 518 -0.82 41.41 -22.40
CA GLU A 518 -1.95 41.85 -21.58
C GLU A 518 -2.30 40.99 -20.36
N ILE A 519 -1.65 39.86 -20.16
CA ILE A 519 -1.81 39.09 -18.91
C ILE A 519 -0.42 38.60 -18.47
N GLY A 520 0.07 39.09 -17.31
CA GLY A 520 1.44 38.94 -16.85
C GLY A 520 1.92 37.54 -16.45
N TYR A 521 1.68 36.53 -17.25
CA TYR A 521 2.24 35.20 -17.13
C TYR A 521 3.15 34.89 -18.32
N LYS A 522 4.45 34.73 -18.06
CA LYS A 522 5.39 34.20 -19.06
C LYS A 522 5.15 32.68 -19.17
N ILE A 523 4.44 32.24 -20.20
CA ILE A 523 4.36 30.82 -20.58
C ILE A 523 5.67 30.50 -21.32
N LYS A 524 6.58 29.77 -20.69
CA LYS A 524 7.72 29.16 -21.37
C LYS A 524 7.23 27.92 -22.10
N GLU A 525 6.96 28.01 -23.38
CA GLU A 525 6.70 26.83 -24.21
C GLU A 525 8.00 26.05 -24.40
N GLN A 526 8.07 24.87 -23.80
CA GLN A 526 9.18 23.94 -24.02
C GLN A 526 8.84 23.07 -25.24
N ILE A 527 9.52 23.33 -26.36
CA ILE A 527 9.32 22.59 -27.62
C ILE A 527 10.12 21.29 -27.58
N LEU A 528 9.48 20.18 -28.00
CA LEU A 528 10.16 18.90 -28.17
C LEU A 528 11.27 19.02 -29.22
N ASN A 529 12.40 18.33 -28.97
CA ASN A 529 13.49 18.26 -29.96
C ASN A 529 12.95 17.75 -31.30
N PRO A 530 13.17 18.50 -32.41
CA PRO A 530 12.63 18.14 -33.75
C PRO A 530 13.03 16.73 -34.19
N ALA A 531 14.26 16.29 -33.92
CA ALA A 531 14.71 14.95 -34.25
C ALA A 531 13.95 13.84 -33.48
N LEU A 532 13.54 14.13 -32.23
CA LEU A 532 12.71 13.19 -31.48
C LEU A 532 11.28 13.14 -31.98
N SER A 533 10.69 14.29 -32.33
CA SER A 533 9.34 14.31 -32.94
C SER A 533 9.29 13.57 -34.27
N GLU A 534 10.31 13.74 -35.13
CA GLU A 534 10.45 13.02 -36.40
C GLU A 534 10.63 11.51 -36.16
N LEU A 535 11.46 11.11 -35.19
CA LEU A 535 11.65 9.70 -34.82
C LEU A 535 10.32 9.06 -34.35
N ILE A 536 9.55 9.74 -33.49
CA ILE A 536 8.24 9.26 -33.02
C ILE A 536 7.28 9.09 -34.20
N GLN A 537 7.17 10.09 -35.09
CA GLN A 537 6.29 10.02 -36.29
C GLN A 537 6.71 8.91 -37.24
N THR A 538 8.01 8.74 -37.47
CA THR A 538 8.56 7.66 -38.30
C THR A 538 8.19 6.29 -37.73
N LYS A 539 8.40 6.08 -36.42
CA LYS A 539 8.08 4.80 -35.76
C LYS A 539 6.57 4.54 -35.67
N LEU A 540 5.75 5.56 -35.60
CA LEU A 540 4.29 5.40 -35.68
C LEU A 540 3.82 4.95 -37.08
N ALA A 541 4.50 5.38 -38.14
CA ALA A 541 4.17 4.99 -39.51
C ALA A 541 4.63 3.57 -39.89
N LEU A 542 5.62 3.00 -39.17
CA LEU A 542 6.12 1.65 -39.42
C LEU A 542 5.16 0.60 -38.83
N PRO A 543 4.94 -0.56 -39.48
CA PRO A 543 4.14 -1.63 -38.89
C PRO A 543 4.89 -2.32 -37.72
N GLY A 544 4.13 -3.00 -36.87
CA GLY A 544 4.67 -3.77 -35.76
C GLY A 544 5.03 -2.94 -34.52
N ILE A 545 5.83 -3.51 -33.65
CA ILE A 545 6.21 -2.89 -32.39
C ILE A 545 7.55 -2.18 -32.53
N SER A 546 7.57 -0.89 -32.23
CA SER A 546 8.78 -0.08 -32.08
C SER A 546 8.93 0.35 -30.62
N VAL A 547 10.14 0.37 -30.11
CA VAL A 547 10.46 0.83 -28.75
C VAL A 547 11.46 1.98 -28.80
N ILE A 548 11.16 3.09 -28.14
CA ILE A 548 12.10 4.21 -27.98
C ILE A 548 12.40 4.39 -26.51
N TYR A 549 13.65 4.19 -26.11
CA TYR A 549 14.14 4.58 -24.79
C TYR A 549 14.50 6.05 -24.78
N LEU A 550 13.82 6.81 -23.95
CA LEU A 550 14.01 8.24 -23.74
C LEU A 550 14.79 8.45 -22.45
N LYS A 551 16.09 8.72 -22.56
CA LYS A 551 16.96 8.94 -21.41
C LYS A 551 16.85 10.37 -20.92
N GLY A 552 16.47 10.54 -19.66
CA GLY A 552 16.40 11.85 -19.03
C GLY A 552 16.31 11.71 -17.51
N LYS A 553 17.27 12.24 -16.78
CA LYS A 553 17.34 12.10 -15.33
C LYS A 553 16.22 12.85 -14.62
N CYS A 554 15.59 12.21 -13.64
CA CYS A 554 14.58 12.84 -12.80
C CYS A 554 15.21 13.98 -11.98
N ARG A 555 14.81 15.24 -12.27
CA ARG A 555 15.36 16.44 -11.61
C ARG A 555 15.11 16.50 -10.10
N LYS A 556 14.10 15.81 -9.61
CA LYS A 556 13.78 15.72 -8.18
C LYS A 556 14.83 14.95 -7.36
N TYR A 557 15.58 14.05 -8.01
CA TYR A 557 16.57 13.17 -7.38
C TYR A 557 17.99 13.35 -7.94
N LEU A 558 18.22 14.43 -8.66
CA LEU A 558 19.59 14.90 -8.95
C LEU A 558 20.13 15.55 -7.68
N LEU A 559 20.98 14.86 -6.96
CA LEU A 559 21.85 15.41 -5.93
C LEU A 559 23.26 15.50 -6.47
#